data_d24c5143d93c6b2ea393a610c093d73c
#
_entry.id   d24c5143d93c6b2ea393a610c093d73c
#
_cell.length_a   1.000
_cell.length_b   1.000
_cell.length_c   1.000
_cell.angle_alpha   90.00
_cell.angle_beta   90.00
_cell.angle_gamma   90.00
#
_symmetry.space_group_name_H-M   'P 1'
#
loop_
_entity.id
_entity.type
_entity.pdbx_description
1 polymer ?
#
loop_
_entity_poly.entity_id
_entity_poly.type
_entity_poly.pdbx_seq_one_letter_code
_entity_poly.pdbx_strand_id
1 'polypeptide(L)'
;MSYVDNVIEQVKAKNAEQPEFIQAVTEVLQSLEPVIEAHPEYEQAALLERIVEPERVIMFRVPWVDDNGKVQVNRGFRVQFNSAIGPYKGGLRLHPSVNLGIIKFLGFEQIFKNSLTTLPMGGGKGGCDFDPKGKSDMEVMRFCQAFMTELFRHIGADTDVPAGDIGTGAREIGYMFGQYKKIKNVFEGVLTGKGLSFGGSLARTEATGYGLVYLVEEYLKCNGDSFDGKTVCISGSGNVAIYATQKAQQLGAKVVTVSDSTGWVYDPAGIDVALLKQVKEVERGRLTEYAARREGVEYHEGRGVWVTPCDIALPCATQNEVHMEDVENLVKNGCKILAEGANMPTTLEATEYVQEHGIVFFPGKAANAGGVATSGLEMSQNSERLSWTFEEVDAKLKGIMVSIFHAIDDDAKRYGHEGNYVMGANIAGFEKVANAMMAQGIV
;
A
#
# COMPACT_ATOMS: atom_id res chain seq x y z
N MET A 1 27.71 12.84 16.10
CA MET A 1 26.38 12.21 15.89
C MET A 1 25.60 13.21 15.08
N SER A 2 25.09 12.80 13.94
CA SER A 2 24.31 13.68 13.07
C SER A 2 22.98 14.06 13.73
N TYR A 3 22.27 15.05 13.19
CA TYR A 3 20.91 15.37 13.65
C TYR A 3 19.98 14.16 13.49
N VAL A 4 20.09 13.45 12.35
CA VAL A 4 19.35 12.21 12.08
C VAL A 4 19.63 11.15 13.15
N ASP A 5 20.90 10.87 13.46
CA ASP A 5 21.26 9.92 14.50
C ASP A 5 20.68 10.27 15.88
N ASN A 6 20.73 11.56 16.23
CA ASN A 6 20.21 12.02 17.52
C ASN A 6 18.68 11.75 17.63
N VAL A 7 17.93 12.00 16.56
CA VAL A 7 16.48 11.74 16.55
C VAL A 7 16.21 10.22 16.58
N ILE A 8 16.95 9.40 15.86
CA ILE A 8 16.82 7.94 15.90
C ILE A 8 17.05 7.42 17.32
N GLU A 9 18.09 7.88 18.04
CA GLU A 9 18.34 7.46 19.42
C GLU A 9 17.21 7.92 20.37
N GLN A 10 16.65 9.10 20.18
CA GLN A 10 15.48 9.55 20.93
C GLN A 10 14.26 8.65 20.69
N VAL A 11 14.00 8.27 19.43
CA VAL A 11 12.90 7.36 19.06
C VAL A 11 13.09 5.99 19.70
N LYS A 12 14.31 5.43 19.66
CA LYS A 12 14.64 4.15 20.32
C LYS A 12 14.37 4.21 21.83
N ALA A 13 14.82 5.28 22.48
CA ALA A 13 14.65 5.45 23.92
C ALA A 13 13.18 5.58 24.33
N LYS A 14 12.38 6.29 23.55
CA LYS A 14 10.93 6.52 23.84
C LYS A 14 10.04 5.32 23.49
N ASN A 15 10.44 4.46 22.55
CA ASN A 15 9.59 3.45 21.96
C ASN A 15 10.18 2.02 22.05
N ALA A 16 10.96 1.72 23.09
CA ALA A 16 11.69 0.45 23.23
C ALA A 16 10.82 -0.82 23.03
N GLU A 17 9.52 -0.74 23.33
CA GLU A 17 8.54 -1.83 23.16
C GLU A 17 7.93 -1.90 21.75
N GLN A 18 8.41 -1.12 20.77
CA GLN A 18 7.81 -0.97 19.45
C GLN A 18 8.87 -1.18 18.33
N PRO A 19 9.44 -2.40 18.21
CA PRO A 19 10.57 -2.63 17.30
C PRO A 19 10.26 -2.35 15.82
N GLU A 20 9.05 -2.65 15.35
CA GLU A 20 8.66 -2.38 13.97
C GLU A 20 8.60 -0.88 13.66
N PHE A 21 8.14 -0.07 14.63
CA PHE A 21 8.13 1.38 14.49
C PHE A 21 9.55 1.96 14.49
N ILE A 22 10.43 1.51 15.39
CA ILE A 22 11.84 1.92 15.44
C ILE A 22 12.54 1.61 14.13
N GLN A 23 12.33 0.40 13.59
CA GLN A 23 12.93 -0.01 12.32
C GLN A 23 12.49 0.93 11.18
N ALA A 24 11.20 1.15 11.00
CA ALA A 24 10.68 2.01 9.93
C ALA A 24 11.19 3.45 10.03
N VAL A 25 11.23 4.03 11.23
CA VAL A 25 11.78 5.37 11.43
C VAL A 25 13.26 5.41 11.08
N THR A 26 14.04 4.40 11.52
CA THR A 26 15.48 4.34 11.24
C THR A 26 15.75 4.28 9.74
N GLU A 27 15.08 3.39 9.01
CA GLU A 27 15.24 3.24 7.56
C GLU A 27 14.89 4.50 6.79
N VAL A 28 13.80 5.16 7.14
CA VAL A 28 13.39 6.39 6.47
C VAL A 28 14.34 7.53 6.81
N LEU A 29 14.62 7.79 8.08
CA LEU A 29 15.46 8.94 8.47
C LEU A 29 16.89 8.83 7.94
N GLN A 30 17.49 7.64 7.90
CA GLN A 30 18.81 7.45 7.29
C GLN A 30 18.83 7.82 5.81
N SER A 31 17.76 7.55 5.07
CA SER A 31 17.66 7.93 3.66
C SER A 31 17.49 9.44 3.45
N LEU A 32 17.17 10.20 4.49
CA LEU A 32 16.97 11.65 4.42
C LEU A 32 18.22 12.48 4.74
N GLU A 33 19.36 11.86 5.13
CA GLU A 33 20.58 12.59 5.47
C GLU A 33 20.97 13.64 4.41
N PRO A 34 20.99 13.35 3.09
CA PRO A 34 21.34 14.36 2.09
C PRO A 34 20.40 15.58 2.06
N VAL A 35 19.12 15.36 2.35
CA VAL A 35 18.11 16.44 2.41
C VAL A 35 18.32 17.28 3.64
N ILE A 36 18.57 16.65 4.78
CA ILE A 36 18.77 17.34 6.07
C ILE A 36 20.05 18.18 6.03
N GLU A 37 21.12 17.69 5.41
CA GLU A 37 22.35 18.46 5.20
C GLU A 37 22.14 19.69 4.33
N ALA A 38 21.28 19.58 3.32
CA ALA A 38 20.94 20.70 2.43
C ALA A 38 20.02 21.75 3.07
N HIS A 39 19.31 21.39 4.17
CA HIS A 39 18.27 22.18 4.81
C HIS A 39 18.46 22.33 6.33
N PRO A 40 19.47 23.10 6.81
CA PRO A 40 19.73 23.26 8.24
C PRO A 40 18.57 23.90 9.01
N GLU A 41 17.65 24.57 8.34
CA GLU A 41 16.41 25.09 8.94
C GLU A 41 15.49 24.01 9.49
N TYR A 42 15.58 22.77 9.00
CA TYR A 42 14.77 21.67 9.49
C TYR A 42 15.17 21.26 10.92
N GLU A 43 16.46 21.24 11.23
CA GLU A 43 16.93 21.01 12.60
C GLU A 43 16.49 22.13 13.54
N GLN A 44 16.59 23.40 13.11
CA GLN A 44 16.15 24.55 13.91
C GLN A 44 14.65 24.49 14.25
N ALA A 45 13.85 23.92 13.36
CA ALA A 45 12.40 23.73 13.55
C ALA A 45 12.03 22.42 14.26
N ALA A 46 13.00 21.62 14.69
CA ALA A 46 12.80 20.27 15.24
C ALA A 46 11.87 19.41 14.34
N LEU A 47 12.11 19.50 13.02
CA LEU A 47 11.19 18.91 12.04
C LEU A 47 11.15 17.39 12.13
N LEU A 48 12.29 16.74 12.31
CA LEU A 48 12.36 15.28 12.42
C LEU A 48 11.72 14.78 13.70
N GLU A 49 11.92 15.45 14.84
CA GLU A 49 11.25 15.11 16.10
C GLU A 49 9.72 15.20 15.97
N ARG A 50 9.23 16.19 15.21
CA ARG A 50 7.79 16.39 14.99
C ARG A 50 7.21 15.36 14.03
N ILE A 51 7.93 14.98 12.98
CA ILE A 51 7.40 14.04 11.97
C ILE A 51 7.41 12.58 12.45
N VAL A 52 8.27 12.22 13.40
CA VAL A 52 8.34 10.88 13.99
C VAL A 52 7.39 10.71 15.20
N GLU A 53 6.82 11.78 15.71
CA GLU A 53 5.84 11.73 16.80
C GLU A 53 4.43 11.90 16.22
N PRO A 54 3.48 10.95 16.44
CA PRO A 54 2.12 11.10 15.94
C PRO A 54 1.41 12.28 16.62
N GLU A 55 0.61 13.04 15.85
CA GLU A 55 -0.17 14.14 16.40
C GLU A 55 -1.17 13.66 17.47
N ARG A 56 -1.75 12.46 17.28
CA ARG A 56 -2.66 11.83 18.25
C ARG A 56 -2.63 10.32 18.14
N VAL A 57 -2.76 9.67 19.30
CA VAL A 57 -3.01 8.24 19.42
C VAL A 57 -4.30 8.04 20.21
N ILE A 58 -5.26 7.36 19.60
CA ILE A 58 -6.54 7.05 20.21
C ILE A 58 -6.58 5.52 20.41
N MET A 59 -6.73 5.10 21.66
CA MET A 59 -6.89 3.71 22.04
C MET A 59 -8.21 3.54 22.78
N PHE A 60 -8.98 2.53 22.40
CA PHE A 60 -10.31 2.32 22.97
C PHE A 60 -10.66 0.84 23.09
N ARG A 61 -11.57 0.55 24.01
CA ARG A 61 -12.14 -0.77 24.22
C ARG A 61 -13.31 -1.00 23.28
N VAL A 62 -13.39 -2.18 22.66
CA VAL A 62 -14.46 -2.59 21.75
C VAL A 62 -15.18 -3.81 22.34
N PRO A 63 -16.25 -3.64 23.15
CA PRO A 63 -17.07 -4.74 23.62
C PRO A 63 -18.14 -5.08 22.58
N TRP A 64 -18.32 -6.37 22.31
CA TRP A 64 -19.34 -6.87 21.40
C TRP A 64 -19.79 -8.28 21.84
N VAL A 65 -20.90 -8.77 21.27
CA VAL A 65 -21.49 -10.08 21.65
C VAL A 65 -21.39 -11.04 20.48
N ASP A 66 -20.84 -12.24 20.72
CA ASP A 66 -20.77 -13.30 19.72
C ASP A 66 -22.11 -14.02 19.51
N ASP A 67 -22.15 -14.97 18.57
CA ASP A 67 -23.36 -15.72 18.25
C ASP A 67 -23.85 -16.64 19.37
N ASN A 68 -22.98 -16.93 20.37
CA ASN A 68 -23.34 -17.69 21.54
C ASN A 68 -23.85 -16.81 22.72
N GLY A 69 -23.99 -15.51 22.50
CA GLY A 69 -24.40 -14.56 23.53
C GLY A 69 -23.28 -14.19 24.52
N LYS A 70 -22.03 -14.57 24.23
CA LYS A 70 -20.88 -14.24 25.11
C LYS A 70 -20.32 -12.88 24.75
N VAL A 71 -20.02 -12.07 25.78
CA VAL A 71 -19.35 -10.78 25.61
C VAL A 71 -17.87 -11.02 25.27
N GLN A 72 -17.45 -10.41 24.19
CA GLN A 72 -16.08 -10.34 23.73
C GLN A 72 -15.57 -8.90 23.91
N VAL A 73 -14.26 -8.75 24.16
CA VAL A 73 -13.63 -7.42 24.33
C VAL A 73 -12.34 -7.39 23.54
N ASN A 74 -12.27 -6.45 22.63
CA ASN A 74 -11.10 -6.19 21.80
C ASN A 74 -10.53 -4.79 22.05
N ARG A 75 -9.31 -4.55 21.61
CA ARG A 75 -8.62 -3.25 21.72
C ARG A 75 -8.49 -2.62 20.36
N GLY A 76 -9.12 -1.45 20.19
CA GLY A 76 -9.05 -0.64 18.99
C GLY A 76 -8.01 0.47 19.08
N PHE A 77 -7.44 0.84 17.93
CA PHE A 77 -6.47 1.92 17.77
C PHE A 77 -6.79 2.79 16.57
N ARG A 78 -6.55 4.09 16.69
CA ARG A 78 -6.39 5.02 15.58
C ARG A 78 -5.20 5.93 15.86
N VAL A 79 -4.21 5.90 15.00
CA VAL A 79 -3.07 6.81 15.02
C VAL A 79 -3.28 7.84 13.94
N GLN A 80 -3.50 9.08 14.34
CA GLN A 80 -3.54 10.27 13.51
C GLN A 80 -2.12 10.83 13.50
N PHE A 81 -1.37 10.49 12.46
CA PHE A 81 0.07 10.65 12.51
C PHE A 81 0.52 12.05 12.10
N ASN A 82 0.11 12.51 10.92
CA ASN A 82 0.48 13.81 10.39
C ASN A 82 -0.62 14.35 9.47
N SER A 83 -1.05 15.58 9.69
CA SER A 83 -2.12 16.25 8.93
C SER A 83 -1.63 17.42 8.08
N ALA A 84 -0.33 17.65 7.96
CA ALA A 84 0.21 18.83 7.31
C ALA A 84 -0.23 19.02 5.84
N ILE A 85 -0.51 17.92 5.13
CA ILE A 85 -0.91 17.98 3.71
C ILE A 85 -2.38 17.59 3.46
N GLY A 86 -3.17 17.34 4.49
CA GLY A 86 -4.58 16.99 4.37
C GLY A 86 -5.10 16.14 5.52
N PRO A 87 -6.38 15.71 5.47
CA PRO A 87 -6.98 14.84 6.47
C PRO A 87 -6.16 13.56 6.65
N TYR A 88 -6.11 13.06 7.90
CA TYR A 88 -5.44 11.76 8.13
C TYR A 88 -6.08 10.69 7.26
N LYS A 89 -5.26 9.90 6.59
CA LYS A 89 -5.72 8.87 5.66
C LYS A 89 -4.93 7.58 5.84
N GLY A 90 -5.63 6.47 5.98
CA GLY A 90 -5.03 5.14 6.04
C GLY A 90 -5.98 4.07 6.52
N GLY A 91 -5.66 2.82 6.25
CA GLY A 91 -6.51 1.66 6.47
C GLY A 91 -6.75 1.31 7.93
N LEU A 92 -7.77 0.48 8.13
CA LEU A 92 -8.09 -0.18 9.41
C LEU A 92 -7.71 -1.66 9.28
N ARG A 93 -6.75 -2.14 10.06
CA ARG A 93 -6.33 -3.54 10.09
C ARG A 93 -7.09 -4.31 11.16
N LEU A 94 -7.75 -5.40 10.78
CA LEU A 94 -8.39 -6.33 11.70
C LEU A 94 -7.62 -7.65 11.68
N HIS A 95 -6.76 -7.83 12.70
CA HIS A 95 -5.91 -9.01 12.81
C HIS A 95 -5.43 -9.18 14.26
N PRO A 96 -5.31 -10.42 14.77
CA PRO A 96 -4.87 -10.69 16.15
C PRO A 96 -3.52 -10.07 16.54
N SER A 97 -2.63 -9.87 15.58
CA SER A 97 -1.31 -9.27 15.82
C SER A 97 -1.33 -7.76 16.03
N VAL A 98 -2.47 -7.08 15.83
CA VAL A 98 -2.54 -5.63 15.93
C VAL A 98 -2.21 -5.16 17.34
N ASN A 99 -1.22 -4.29 17.42
CA ASN A 99 -0.81 -3.56 18.61
C ASN A 99 -0.41 -2.12 18.25
N LEU A 100 -0.12 -1.29 19.23
CA LEU A 100 0.20 0.11 19.00
C LEU A 100 1.46 0.30 18.14
N GLY A 101 2.50 -0.50 18.35
CA GLY A 101 3.75 -0.41 17.61
C GLY A 101 3.54 -0.65 16.11
N ILE A 102 2.78 -1.69 15.75
CA ILE A 102 2.41 -2.00 14.37
C ILE A 102 1.58 -0.86 13.76
N ILE A 103 0.60 -0.31 14.47
CA ILE A 103 -0.24 0.78 13.95
C ILE A 103 0.56 2.08 13.80
N LYS A 104 1.49 2.39 14.72
CA LYS A 104 2.41 3.54 14.58
C LYS A 104 3.34 3.35 13.38
N PHE A 105 3.96 2.19 13.23
CA PHE A 105 4.76 1.85 12.07
C PHE A 105 4.03 2.13 10.76
N LEU A 106 2.85 1.52 10.62
CA LEU A 106 2.05 1.66 9.40
C LEU A 106 1.54 3.09 9.18
N GLY A 107 1.26 3.83 10.26
CA GLY A 107 0.84 5.23 10.20
C GLY A 107 1.96 6.16 9.75
N PHE A 108 3.18 5.93 10.22
CA PHE A 108 4.38 6.64 9.80
C PHE A 108 4.67 6.44 8.31
N GLU A 109 4.72 5.21 7.85
CA GLU A 109 4.89 4.87 6.43
C GLU A 109 3.80 5.51 5.54
N GLN A 110 2.59 5.61 6.06
CA GLN A 110 1.47 6.17 5.33
C GLN A 110 1.61 7.66 5.02
N ILE A 111 2.36 8.42 5.83
CA ILE A 111 2.67 9.84 5.58
C ILE A 111 3.32 10.00 4.20
N PHE A 112 4.39 9.27 3.97
CA PHE A 112 5.21 9.38 2.75
C PHE A 112 4.49 8.79 1.54
N LYS A 113 3.81 7.67 1.72
CA LYS A 113 3.01 7.04 0.66
C LYS A 113 1.90 7.97 0.15
N ASN A 114 1.16 8.60 1.05
CA ASN A 114 0.08 9.52 0.69
C ASN A 114 0.64 10.78 0.03
N SER A 115 1.74 11.30 0.54
CA SER A 115 2.41 12.46 -0.01
C SER A 115 2.79 12.29 -1.48
N LEU A 116 3.30 11.13 -1.86
CA LEU A 116 3.67 10.81 -3.26
C LEU A 116 2.48 10.92 -4.22
N THR A 117 1.25 10.66 -3.78
CA THR A 117 0.08 10.71 -4.67
C THR A 117 -0.28 12.12 -5.16
N THR A 118 0.36 13.16 -4.63
CA THR A 118 0.04 14.58 -4.84
C THR A 118 -1.33 15.03 -4.32
N LEU A 119 -2.18 14.10 -3.90
CA LEU A 119 -3.51 14.40 -3.36
C LEU A 119 -3.42 14.94 -1.91
N PRO A 120 -4.39 15.76 -1.46
CA PRO A 120 -4.39 16.33 -0.12
C PRO A 120 -4.80 15.29 0.93
N MET A 121 -3.89 14.43 1.31
CA MET A 121 -4.08 13.35 2.29
C MET A 121 -2.89 13.28 3.24
N GLY A 122 -3.14 13.45 4.52
CA GLY A 122 -2.19 13.20 5.60
C GLY A 122 -1.96 11.72 5.87
N GLY A 123 -1.19 11.41 6.89
CA GLY A 123 -0.89 10.04 7.32
C GLY A 123 -1.70 9.62 8.54
N GLY A 124 -2.31 8.46 8.48
CA GLY A 124 -2.98 7.83 9.61
C GLY A 124 -3.12 6.33 9.43
N LYS A 125 -3.34 5.63 10.53
CA LYS A 125 -3.57 4.18 10.52
C LYS A 125 -4.41 3.78 11.72
N GLY A 126 -5.19 2.72 11.57
CA GLY A 126 -5.95 2.17 12.68
C GLY A 126 -6.10 0.67 12.59
N GLY A 127 -6.77 0.11 13.56
CA GLY A 127 -7.04 -1.32 13.58
C GLY A 127 -7.47 -1.82 14.94
N CYS A 128 -7.61 -3.14 15.02
CA CYS A 128 -8.03 -3.85 16.21
C CYS A 128 -7.47 -5.28 16.20
N ASP A 129 -7.24 -5.85 17.37
CA ASP A 129 -6.83 -7.22 17.56
C ASP A 129 -7.96 -8.26 17.29
N PHE A 130 -9.03 -7.84 16.69
CA PHE A 130 -10.15 -8.69 16.26
C PHE A 130 -9.75 -9.52 15.03
N ASP A 131 -10.06 -10.83 15.07
CA ASP A 131 -9.89 -11.72 13.92
C ASP A 131 -11.24 -11.97 13.22
N PRO A 132 -11.46 -11.47 12.00
CA PRO A 132 -12.69 -11.73 11.27
C PRO A 132 -12.78 -13.15 10.69
N LYS A 133 -11.67 -13.91 10.66
CA LYS A 133 -11.68 -15.28 10.12
C LYS A 133 -12.53 -16.20 10.95
N GLY A 134 -13.41 -16.96 10.29
CA GLY A 134 -14.30 -17.92 10.95
C GLY A 134 -15.45 -17.28 11.74
N LYS A 135 -15.63 -15.96 11.68
CA LYS A 135 -16.77 -15.25 12.25
C LYS A 135 -17.94 -15.21 11.29
N SER A 136 -19.17 -15.27 11.81
CA SER A 136 -20.35 -15.04 11.02
C SER A 136 -20.46 -13.57 10.57
N ASP A 137 -21.25 -13.31 9.51
CA ASP A 137 -21.51 -11.94 9.06
C ASP A 137 -22.17 -11.09 10.17
N MET A 138 -22.98 -11.71 11.02
CA MET A 138 -23.63 -11.05 12.15
C MET A 138 -22.65 -10.69 13.26
N GLU A 139 -21.66 -11.54 13.53
CA GLU A 139 -20.58 -11.25 14.49
C GLU A 139 -19.72 -10.10 13.98
N VAL A 140 -19.29 -10.15 12.71
CA VAL A 140 -18.50 -9.09 12.07
C VAL A 140 -19.28 -7.77 12.06
N MET A 141 -20.55 -7.78 11.75
CA MET A 141 -21.40 -6.60 11.78
C MET A 141 -21.47 -5.98 13.19
N ARG A 142 -21.76 -6.79 14.22
CA ARG A 142 -21.80 -6.32 15.61
C ARG A 142 -20.47 -5.75 16.07
N PHE A 143 -19.35 -6.42 15.72
CA PHE A 143 -18.03 -5.90 15.99
C PHE A 143 -17.78 -4.56 15.30
N CYS A 144 -18.04 -4.43 13.99
CA CYS A 144 -17.86 -3.20 13.23
C CYS A 144 -18.70 -2.03 13.78
N GLN A 145 -19.92 -2.32 14.20
CA GLN A 145 -20.80 -1.32 14.84
C GLN A 145 -20.24 -0.86 16.20
N ALA A 146 -19.77 -1.79 17.02
CA ALA A 146 -19.14 -1.48 18.32
C ALA A 146 -17.86 -0.67 18.14
N PHE A 147 -16.99 -1.08 17.20
CA PHE A 147 -15.75 -0.38 16.86
C PHE A 147 -16.03 1.06 16.39
N MET A 148 -16.99 1.26 15.49
CA MET A 148 -17.35 2.57 14.99
C MET A 148 -18.01 3.43 16.04
N THR A 149 -18.74 2.86 17.00
CA THR A 149 -19.35 3.59 18.13
C THR A 149 -18.31 4.33 18.99
N GLU A 150 -17.08 3.80 19.03
CA GLU A 150 -15.98 4.52 19.69
C GLU A 150 -15.22 5.44 18.71
N LEU A 151 -14.96 4.98 17.50
CA LEU A 151 -14.12 5.69 16.53
C LEU A 151 -14.79 6.96 15.96
N PHE A 152 -16.12 7.00 15.82
CA PHE A 152 -16.83 8.07 15.10
C PHE A 152 -16.53 9.49 15.60
N ARG A 153 -16.14 9.64 16.85
CA ARG A 153 -15.82 10.95 17.47
C ARG A 153 -14.56 11.59 16.90
N HIS A 154 -13.72 10.78 16.27
CA HIS A 154 -12.35 11.14 15.88
C HIS A 154 -12.15 11.17 14.38
N ILE A 155 -13.17 10.80 13.60
CA ILE A 155 -13.08 10.71 12.14
C ILE A 155 -14.16 11.56 11.46
N GLY A 156 -13.97 11.85 10.19
CA GLY A 156 -14.90 12.65 9.37
C GLY A 156 -14.28 12.95 8.02
N ALA A 157 -15.07 13.42 7.07
CA ALA A 157 -14.66 13.68 5.70
C ALA A 157 -13.44 14.61 5.57
N ASP A 158 -13.36 15.62 6.45
CA ASP A 158 -12.33 16.67 6.41
C ASP A 158 -11.31 16.54 7.56
N THR A 159 -11.43 15.51 8.40
CA THR A 159 -10.55 15.31 9.56
C THR A 159 -9.70 14.07 9.42
N ASP A 160 -10.35 12.91 9.24
CA ASP A 160 -9.71 11.60 9.19
C ASP A 160 -10.60 10.62 8.42
N VAL A 161 -10.07 10.07 7.33
CA VAL A 161 -10.81 9.19 6.43
C VAL A 161 -10.16 7.80 6.40
N PRO A 162 -10.61 6.87 7.25
CA PRO A 162 -10.13 5.50 7.23
C PRO A 162 -10.49 4.75 5.94
N ALA A 163 -9.79 3.65 5.70
CA ALA A 163 -9.99 2.77 4.54
C ALA A 163 -9.90 1.29 4.94
N GLY A 164 -10.06 0.39 3.97
CA GLY A 164 -9.77 -1.02 4.15
C GLY A 164 -8.27 -1.33 4.29
N ASP A 165 -7.98 -2.44 4.93
CA ASP A 165 -6.65 -3.06 5.08
C ASP A 165 -6.84 -4.57 5.35
N ILE A 166 -5.83 -5.28 5.82
CA ILE A 166 -5.96 -6.70 6.20
C ILE A 166 -7.17 -6.89 7.13
N GLY A 167 -8.04 -7.82 6.79
CA GLY A 167 -9.25 -8.14 7.55
C GLY A 167 -10.39 -7.12 7.44
N THR A 168 -10.22 -6.05 6.65
CA THR A 168 -11.24 -5.02 6.44
C THR A 168 -11.47 -4.80 4.95
N GLY A 169 -12.50 -5.44 4.42
CA GLY A 169 -12.94 -5.31 3.03
C GLY A 169 -14.19 -4.44 2.89
N ALA A 170 -14.83 -4.53 1.72
CA ALA A 170 -16.03 -3.76 1.41
C ALA A 170 -17.21 -4.05 2.39
N ARG A 171 -17.31 -5.29 2.90
CA ARG A 171 -18.32 -5.70 3.89
C ARG A 171 -18.14 -4.93 5.20
N GLU A 172 -16.94 -4.95 5.76
CA GLU A 172 -16.60 -4.27 7.02
C GLU A 172 -16.75 -2.76 6.88
N ILE A 173 -16.26 -2.18 5.78
CA ILE A 173 -16.43 -0.75 5.46
C ILE A 173 -17.92 -0.39 5.38
N GLY A 174 -18.75 -1.25 4.77
CA GLY A 174 -20.20 -1.05 4.71
C GLY A 174 -20.84 -1.00 6.09
N TYR A 175 -20.52 -1.96 6.97
CA TYR A 175 -21.04 -1.99 8.34
C TYR A 175 -20.59 -0.77 9.17
N MET A 176 -19.33 -0.39 9.04
CA MET A 176 -18.78 0.79 9.72
C MET A 176 -19.43 2.10 9.22
N PHE A 177 -19.60 2.24 7.90
CA PHE A 177 -20.25 3.41 7.31
C PHE A 177 -21.72 3.54 7.73
N GLY A 178 -22.46 2.43 7.73
CA GLY A 178 -23.84 2.41 8.19
C GLY A 178 -23.99 2.87 9.65
N GLN A 179 -23.09 2.41 10.52
CA GLN A 179 -23.09 2.83 11.93
C GLN A 179 -22.68 4.30 12.10
N TYR A 180 -21.64 4.75 11.41
CA TYR A 180 -21.23 6.16 11.42
C TYR A 180 -22.38 7.07 10.99
N LYS A 181 -22.98 6.81 9.83
CA LYS A 181 -24.11 7.55 9.30
C LYS A 181 -25.27 7.61 10.30
N LYS A 182 -25.57 6.50 10.97
CA LYS A 182 -26.65 6.44 11.96
C LYS A 182 -26.38 7.32 13.19
N ILE A 183 -25.15 7.28 13.72
CA ILE A 183 -24.78 8.02 14.93
C ILE A 183 -24.67 9.53 14.65
N LYS A 184 -23.97 9.89 13.58
CA LYS A 184 -23.73 11.29 13.20
C LYS A 184 -24.95 11.95 12.55
N ASN A 185 -25.90 11.17 12.05
CA ASN A 185 -27.03 11.63 11.25
C ASN A 185 -26.62 12.48 10.04
N VAL A 186 -25.52 12.09 9.38
CA VAL A 186 -24.99 12.74 8.18
C VAL A 186 -24.62 11.69 7.13
N PHE A 187 -24.67 12.09 5.85
CA PHE A 187 -24.13 11.32 4.75
C PHE A 187 -22.97 12.10 4.15
N GLU A 188 -21.75 11.72 4.54
CA GLU A 188 -20.54 12.43 4.12
C GLU A 188 -19.45 11.44 3.65
N GLY A 189 -18.38 11.97 3.06
CA GLY A 189 -17.27 11.21 2.47
C GLY A 189 -16.31 10.60 3.48
N VAL A 190 -16.79 10.14 4.63
CA VAL A 190 -16.00 9.36 5.59
C VAL A 190 -15.85 7.92 5.09
N LEU A 191 -14.72 7.31 5.35
CA LEU A 191 -14.34 5.97 4.88
C LEU A 191 -14.20 5.90 3.34
N THR A 192 -13.21 5.17 2.86
CA THR A 192 -13.05 4.79 1.45
C THR A 192 -13.02 3.29 1.27
N GLY A 193 -13.27 2.83 0.03
CA GLY A 193 -13.55 1.43 -0.26
C GLY A 193 -15.02 1.08 -0.04
N LYS A 194 -15.88 2.09 -0.10
CA LYS A 194 -17.35 1.92 -0.01
C LYS A 194 -17.90 1.20 -1.24
N GLY A 195 -19.06 0.58 -1.08
CA GLY A 195 -19.81 0.06 -2.21
C GLY A 195 -20.28 1.18 -3.16
N LEU A 196 -20.40 0.88 -4.44
CA LEU A 196 -20.81 1.85 -5.47
C LEU A 196 -22.19 2.50 -5.19
N SER A 197 -23.08 1.77 -4.53
CA SER A 197 -24.42 2.28 -4.17
C SER A 197 -24.43 3.35 -3.09
N PHE A 198 -23.31 3.60 -2.39
CA PHE A 198 -23.21 4.58 -1.31
C PHE A 198 -21.89 5.37 -1.28
N GLY A 199 -21.38 5.72 -2.44
CA GLY A 199 -20.28 6.66 -2.60
C GLY A 199 -18.91 6.02 -2.87
N GLY A 200 -18.85 4.75 -3.23
CA GLY A 200 -17.64 4.09 -3.70
C GLY A 200 -17.22 4.55 -5.09
N SER A 201 -15.96 4.35 -5.43
CA SER A 201 -15.38 4.68 -6.73
C SER A 201 -15.22 3.44 -7.61
N LEU A 202 -15.49 3.59 -8.90
CA LEU A 202 -15.05 2.65 -9.94
C LEU A 202 -13.50 2.59 -9.97
N ALA A 203 -12.97 1.59 -10.64
CA ALA A 203 -11.54 1.31 -10.77
C ALA A 203 -10.78 1.07 -9.44
N ARG A 204 -11.46 1.01 -8.27
CA ARG A 204 -10.79 0.82 -6.98
C ARG A 204 -10.17 -0.57 -6.85
N THR A 205 -10.81 -1.59 -7.38
CA THR A 205 -10.35 -2.99 -7.35
C THR A 205 -9.08 -3.16 -8.21
N GLU A 206 -9.05 -2.51 -9.35
CA GLU A 206 -7.98 -2.52 -10.34
C GLU A 206 -6.78 -1.66 -9.92
N ALA A 207 -7.02 -0.64 -9.14
CA ALA A 207 -6.14 0.51 -8.95
C ALA A 207 -4.71 0.19 -8.56
N THR A 208 -4.48 -0.78 -7.66
CA THR A 208 -3.12 -1.11 -7.23
C THR A 208 -2.35 -1.80 -8.34
N GLY A 209 -2.95 -2.78 -8.98
CA GLY A 209 -2.32 -3.50 -10.10
C GLY A 209 -2.11 -2.61 -11.33
N TYR A 210 -3.11 -1.80 -11.69
CA TYR A 210 -2.99 -0.84 -12.79
C TYR A 210 -1.94 0.23 -12.50
N GLY A 211 -1.94 0.78 -11.29
CA GLY A 211 -0.97 1.79 -10.88
C GLY A 211 0.47 1.29 -10.92
N LEU A 212 0.70 0.07 -10.44
CA LEU A 212 2.01 -0.60 -10.53
C LEU A 212 2.52 -0.63 -11.97
N VAL A 213 1.67 -1.07 -12.90
CA VAL A 213 2.04 -1.17 -14.31
C VAL A 213 2.23 0.22 -14.95
N TYR A 214 1.41 1.23 -14.59
CA TYR A 214 1.58 2.59 -15.09
C TYR A 214 2.90 3.23 -14.65
N LEU A 215 3.34 3.00 -13.42
CA LEU A 215 4.63 3.50 -12.94
C LEU A 215 5.79 2.87 -13.75
N VAL A 216 5.77 1.55 -13.96
CA VAL A 216 6.77 0.85 -14.77
C VAL A 216 6.68 1.27 -16.25
N GLU A 217 5.48 1.47 -16.79
CA GLU A 217 5.27 1.99 -18.16
C GLU A 217 5.95 3.34 -18.37
N GLU A 218 5.82 4.25 -17.40
CA GLU A 218 6.44 5.57 -17.50
C GLU A 218 7.96 5.49 -17.44
N TYR A 219 8.51 4.66 -16.55
CA TYR A 219 9.95 4.38 -16.55
C TYR A 219 10.45 3.86 -17.90
N LEU A 220 9.76 2.85 -18.45
CA LEU A 220 10.12 2.29 -19.77
C LEU A 220 10.10 3.37 -20.86
N LYS A 221 9.06 4.20 -20.92
CA LYS A 221 8.95 5.30 -21.89
C LYS A 221 10.09 6.30 -21.78
N CYS A 222 10.45 6.71 -20.56
CA CYS A 222 11.57 7.62 -20.34
C CYS A 222 12.90 7.05 -20.82
N ASN A 223 13.00 5.72 -20.89
CA ASN A 223 14.18 5.01 -21.39
C ASN A 223 14.03 4.53 -22.86
N GLY A 224 13.03 4.99 -23.60
CA GLY A 224 12.79 4.64 -24.99
C GLY A 224 12.33 3.20 -25.21
N ASP A 225 11.69 2.59 -24.21
CA ASP A 225 11.23 1.20 -24.20
C ASP A 225 9.73 1.10 -23.89
N SER A 226 9.16 -0.09 -23.90
CA SER A 226 7.73 -0.32 -23.63
C SER A 226 7.49 -1.72 -23.07
N PHE A 227 6.27 -2.00 -22.61
CA PHE A 227 5.85 -3.37 -22.26
C PHE A 227 5.70 -4.30 -23.45
N ASP A 228 5.61 -3.79 -24.69
CA ASP A 228 5.37 -4.59 -25.87
C ASP A 228 6.49 -5.63 -26.06
N GLY A 229 6.12 -6.89 -26.18
CA GLY A 229 7.04 -8.03 -26.32
C GLY A 229 7.79 -8.43 -25.05
N LYS A 230 7.64 -7.75 -23.92
CA LYS A 230 8.30 -8.12 -22.65
C LYS A 230 7.67 -9.35 -22.03
N THR A 231 8.50 -10.19 -21.43
CA THR A 231 8.06 -11.28 -20.55
C THR A 231 8.00 -10.79 -19.11
N VAL A 232 6.87 -11.01 -18.46
CA VAL A 232 6.61 -10.56 -17.09
C VAL A 232 6.30 -11.74 -16.19
N CYS A 233 6.97 -11.83 -15.05
CA CYS A 233 6.65 -12.75 -13.96
C CYS A 233 5.91 -11.99 -12.84
N ILE A 234 4.80 -12.54 -12.37
CA ILE A 234 3.99 -11.99 -11.29
C ILE A 234 3.81 -13.07 -10.22
N SER A 235 3.98 -12.71 -8.95
CA SER A 235 3.56 -13.54 -7.82
C SER A 235 2.19 -13.12 -7.33
N GLY A 236 1.50 -14.04 -6.63
CA GLY A 236 0.13 -13.82 -6.17
C GLY A 236 -0.92 -14.12 -7.23
N SER A 237 -2.16 -14.15 -6.78
CA SER A 237 -3.38 -14.34 -7.61
C SER A 237 -4.59 -13.62 -6.98
N GLY A 238 -4.31 -12.62 -6.14
CA GLY A 238 -5.31 -11.69 -5.62
C GLY A 238 -5.49 -10.47 -6.53
N ASN A 239 -6.24 -9.46 -6.07
CA ASN A 239 -6.57 -8.27 -6.87
C ASN A 239 -5.34 -7.62 -7.51
N VAL A 240 -4.27 -7.40 -6.75
CA VAL A 240 -3.07 -6.74 -7.28
C VAL A 240 -2.48 -7.53 -8.45
N ALA A 241 -2.28 -8.83 -8.27
CA ALA A 241 -1.69 -9.71 -9.29
C ALA A 241 -2.60 -9.84 -10.54
N ILE A 242 -3.90 -10.06 -10.35
CA ILE A 242 -4.87 -10.21 -11.45
C ILE A 242 -4.89 -8.94 -12.31
N TYR A 243 -4.99 -7.77 -11.70
CA TYR A 243 -5.12 -6.53 -12.45
C TYR A 243 -3.78 -5.99 -12.96
N ALA A 244 -2.65 -6.29 -12.30
CA ALA A 244 -1.33 -6.09 -12.90
C ALA A 244 -1.14 -6.96 -14.16
N THR A 245 -1.53 -8.24 -14.10
CA THR A 245 -1.53 -9.13 -15.26
C THR A 245 -2.37 -8.57 -16.41
N GLN A 246 -3.61 -8.17 -16.11
CA GLN A 246 -4.52 -7.60 -17.11
C GLN A 246 -3.93 -6.36 -17.78
N LYS A 247 -3.41 -5.41 -17.00
CA LYS A 247 -2.89 -4.15 -17.54
C LYS A 247 -1.58 -4.37 -18.31
N ALA A 248 -0.66 -5.18 -17.82
CA ALA A 248 0.58 -5.49 -18.52
C ALA A 248 0.31 -6.14 -19.90
N GLN A 249 -0.65 -7.07 -19.97
CA GLN A 249 -1.05 -7.68 -21.23
C GLN A 249 -1.77 -6.69 -22.17
N GLN A 250 -2.56 -5.77 -21.65
CA GLN A 250 -3.14 -4.68 -22.46
C GLN A 250 -2.08 -3.78 -23.10
N LEU A 251 -0.90 -3.68 -22.49
CA LEU A 251 0.25 -2.92 -22.99
C LEU A 251 1.21 -3.76 -23.86
N GLY A 252 0.83 -4.99 -24.20
CA GLY A 252 1.59 -5.85 -25.12
C GLY A 252 2.57 -6.82 -24.46
N ALA A 253 2.65 -6.87 -23.14
CA ALA A 253 3.50 -7.82 -22.44
C ALA A 253 2.88 -9.23 -22.42
N LYS A 254 3.74 -10.23 -22.24
CA LYS A 254 3.36 -11.61 -21.97
C LYS A 254 3.62 -11.93 -20.50
N VAL A 255 2.56 -12.00 -19.70
CA VAL A 255 2.65 -12.44 -18.30
C VAL A 255 2.60 -13.96 -18.25
N VAL A 256 3.63 -14.59 -17.71
CA VAL A 256 3.81 -16.04 -17.79
C VAL A 256 3.65 -16.78 -16.47
N THR A 257 3.59 -16.07 -15.35
CA THR A 257 3.43 -16.70 -14.02
C THR A 257 2.41 -15.99 -13.16
N VAL A 258 1.73 -16.75 -12.31
CA VAL A 258 1.01 -16.27 -11.10
C VAL A 258 1.14 -17.33 -10.01
N SER A 259 0.97 -16.96 -8.73
CA SER A 259 1.12 -17.88 -7.61
C SER A 259 -0.01 -17.76 -6.58
N ASP A 260 -0.22 -18.78 -5.78
CA ASP A 260 -1.01 -18.72 -4.55
C ASP A 260 -0.29 -19.40 -3.37
N SER A 261 -0.95 -19.58 -2.24
CA SER A 261 -0.32 -20.16 -1.04
C SER A 261 0.04 -21.65 -1.17
N THR A 262 -0.39 -22.34 -2.22
CA THR A 262 -0.09 -23.76 -2.46
C THR A 262 0.95 -23.99 -3.54
N GLY A 263 1.09 -23.05 -4.48
CA GLY A 263 2.02 -23.19 -5.59
C GLY A 263 1.89 -22.08 -6.60
N TRP A 264 2.49 -22.30 -7.76
CA TRP A 264 2.49 -21.33 -8.85
C TRP A 264 2.33 -22.04 -10.20
N VAL A 265 1.90 -21.29 -11.19
CA VAL A 265 1.77 -21.78 -12.56
C VAL A 265 2.74 -21.05 -13.48
N TYR A 266 3.25 -21.81 -14.46
CA TYR A 266 3.95 -21.28 -15.63
C TYR A 266 3.10 -21.53 -16.86
N ASP A 267 2.71 -20.47 -17.55
CA ASP A 267 1.94 -20.51 -18.78
C ASP A 267 2.77 -19.86 -19.90
N PRO A 268 3.47 -20.64 -20.74
CA PRO A 268 4.33 -20.10 -21.79
C PRO A 268 3.57 -19.35 -22.88
N ALA A 269 2.25 -19.59 -23.02
CA ALA A 269 1.38 -18.86 -23.93
C ALA A 269 0.93 -17.50 -23.38
N GLY A 270 1.12 -17.27 -22.08
CA GLY A 270 0.67 -16.12 -21.32
C GLY A 270 -0.62 -16.40 -20.54
N ILE A 271 -0.68 -15.89 -19.32
CA ILE A 271 -1.81 -16.11 -18.40
C ILE A 271 -3.14 -15.69 -19.03
N ASP A 272 -4.13 -16.58 -19.02
CA ASP A 272 -5.50 -16.27 -19.38
C ASP A 272 -6.19 -15.57 -18.22
N VAL A 273 -6.34 -14.25 -18.34
CA VAL A 273 -6.92 -13.41 -17.29
C VAL A 273 -8.39 -13.75 -17.02
N ALA A 274 -9.15 -14.14 -18.05
CA ALA A 274 -10.57 -14.49 -17.89
C ALA A 274 -10.71 -15.78 -17.06
N LEU A 275 -9.92 -16.80 -17.38
CA LEU A 275 -9.87 -18.04 -16.62
C LEU A 275 -9.33 -17.80 -15.19
N LEU A 276 -8.29 -16.99 -15.05
CA LEU A 276 -7.74 -16.64 -13.73
C LEU A 276 -8.80 -15.98 -12.85
N LYS A 277 -9.54 -15.00 -13.36
CA LYS A 277 -10.66 -14.36 -12.65
C LYS A 277 -11.76 -15.35 -12.29
N GLN A 278 -12.14 -16.22 -13.23
CA GLN A 278 -13.15 -17.23 -12.98
C GLN A 278 -12.74 -18.12 -11.79
N VAL A 279 -11.51 -18.63 -11.78
CA VAL A 279 -11.01 -19.51 -10.73
C VAL A 279 -10.86 -18.77 -9.40
N LYS A 280 -10.28 -17.54 -9.40
CA LYS A 280 -9.90 -16.86 -8.15
C LYS A 280 -11.01 -15.98 -7.56
N GLU A 281 -11.72 -15.23 -8.39
CA GLU A 281 -12.74 -14.26 -7.91
C GLU A 281 -14.11 -14.91 -7.78
N VAL A 282 -14.50 -15.75 -8.74
CA VAL A 282 -15.85 -16.36 -8.77
C VAL A 282 -15.88 -17.65 -7.95
N GLU A 283 -15.03 -18.62 -8.28
CA GLU A 283 -15.04 -19.96 -7.68
C GLU A 283 -14.23 -20.02 -6.38
N ARG A 284 -13.34 -19.04 -6.12
CA ARG A 284 -12.42 -19.01 -4.98
C ARG A 284 -11.54 -20.24 -4.88
N GLY A 285 -11.22 -20.83 -6.06
CA GLY A 285 -10.43 -22.03 -6.24
C GLY A 285 -8.92 -21.80 -6.11
N ARG A 286 -8.15 -22.87 -6.35
CA ARG A 286 -6.69 -22.88 -6.34
C ARG A 286 -6.14 -22.85 -7.77
N LEU A 287 -4.87 -22.50 -7.92
CA LEU A 287 -4.20 -22.47 -9.24
C LEU A 287 -4.05 -23.86 -9.87
N THR A 288 -4.15 -24.93 -9.10
CA THR A 288 -4.30 -26.30 -9.64
C THR A 288 -5.50 -26.44 -10.57
N GLU A 289 -6.61 -25.71 -10.29
CA GLU A 289 -7.80 -25.71 -11.14
C GLU A 289 -7.58 -24.90 -12.44
N TYR A 290 -6.80 -23.83 -12.38
CA TYR A 290 -6.37 -23.08 -13.55
C TYR A 290 -5.54 -23.99 -14.47
N ALA A 291 -4.51 -24.64 -13.93
CA ALA A 291 -3.65 -25.54 -14.68
C ALA A 291 -4.41 -26.73 -15.29
N ALA A 292 -5.38 -27.29 -14.57
CA ALA A 292 -6.21 -28.41 -15.06
C ALA A 292 -7.13 -28.03 -16.24
N ARG A 293 -7.45 -26.74 -16.42
CA ARG A 293 -8.36 -26.23 -17.47
C ARG A 293 -7.67 -25.62 -18.68
N ARG A 294 -6.33 -25.59 -18.68
CA ARG A 294 -5.56 -24.92 -19.73
C ARG A 294 -4.37 -25.79 -20.17
N GLU A 295 -4.38 -26.18 -21.43
CA GLU A 295 -3.33 -27.02 -22.02
C GLU A 295 -1.99 -26.27 -22.09
N GLY A 296 -0.90 -26.97 -21.81
CA GLY A 296 0.46 -26.43 -21.86
C GLY A 296 0.88 -25.63 -20.61
N VAL A 297 0.04 -25.54 -19.59
CA VAL A 297 0.36 -24.91 -18.31
C VAL A 297 1.01 -25.91 -17.37
N GLU A 298 2.10 -25.50 -16.76
CA GLU A 298 2.78 -26.26 -15.71
C GLU A 298 2.38 -25.72 -14.33
N TYR A 299 1.98 -26.61 -13.41
CA TYR A 299 1.78 -26.30 -12.02
C TYR A 299 2.95 -26.80 -11.19
N HIS A 300 3.48 -25.93 -10.35
CA HIS A 300 4.57 -26.24 -9.43
C HIS A 300 4.11 -26.00 -7.98
N GLU A 301 4.34 -26.96 -7.13
CA GLU A 301 3.99 -26.87 -5.70
C GLU A 301 5.02 -25.98 -4.96
N GLY A 302 4.56 -25.22 -3.97
CA GLY A 302 5.41 -24.39 -3.14
C GLY A 302 5.85 -23.09 -3.81
N ARG A 303 7.03 -22.58 -3.42
CA ARG A 303 7.62 -21.31 -3.92
C ARG A 303 8.45 -21.57 -5.17
N GLY A 304 8.69 -20.53 -5.96
CA GLY A 304 9.60 -20.67 -7.11
C GLY A 304 9.27 -19.82 -8.33
N VAL A 305 8.32 -18.90 -8.26
CA VAL A 305 7.96 -18.00 -9.39
C VAL A 305 9.19 -17.40 -10.07
N TRP A 306 10.20 -17.01 -9.29
CA TRP A 306 11.35 -16.22 -9.73
C TRP A 306 12.47 -17.04 -10.40
N VAL A 307 12.32 -18.37 -10.51
CA VAL A 307 13.21 -19.18 -11.34
C VAL A 307 12.91 -19.03 -12.84
N THR A 308 11.73 -18.50 -13.17
CA THR A 308 11.30 -18.29 -14.55
C THR A 308 11.99 -17.06 -15.15
N PRO A 309 12.66 -17.16 -16.32
CA PRO A 309 13.24 -16.00 -16.99
C PRO A 309 12.18 -14.95 -17.35
N CYS A 310 12.47 -13.69 -17.04
CA CYS A 310 11.60 -12.57 -17.36
C CYS A 310 12.39 -11.26 -17.52
N ASP A 311 11.80 -10.29 -18.20
CA ASP A 311 12.31 -8.92 -18.28
C ASP A 311 11.91 -8.10 -17.05
N ILE A 312 10.70 -8.36 -16.53
CA ILE A 312 10.08 -7.59 -15.45
C ILE A 312 9.50 -8.54 -14.41
N ALA A 313 9.83 -8.33 -13.15
CA ALA A 313 9.33 -9.06 -11.99
C ALA A 313 8.40 -8.17 -11.16
N LEU A 314 7.17 -8.61 -10.91
CA LEU A 314 6.16 -7.88 -10.13
C LEU A 314 5.70 -8.72 -8.94
N PRO A 315 6.34 -8.62 -7.77
CA PRO A 315 5.89 -9.30 -6.56
C PRO A 315 4.59 -8.68 -6.02
N CYS A 316 3.49 -9.46 -6.11
CA CYS A 316 2.13 -9.00 -5.81
C CYS A 316 1.40 -9.89 -4.77
N ALA A 317 2.11 -10.78 -4.07
CA ALA A 317 1.49 -11.71 -3.12
C ALA A 317 1.53 -11.19 -1.69
N THR A 318 2.65 -11.34 -0.99
CA THR A 318 2.74 -11.07 0.44
C THR A 318 4.05 -10.39 0.84
N GLN A 319 4.07 -9.84 2.05
CA GLN A 319 5.29 -9.31 2.66
C GLN A 319 6.37 -10.40 2.77
N ASN A 320 7.64 -10.01 2.55
CA ASN A 320 8.81 -10.88 2.66
C ASN A 320 8.70 -12.16 1.81
N GLU A 321 8.17 -12.08 0.62
CA GLU A 321 8.08 -13.22 -0.30
C GLU A 321 9.30 -13.37 -1.23
N VAL A 322 10.09 -12.32 -1.41
CA VAL A 322 11.28 -12.30 -2.28
C VAL A 322 12.52 -12.28 -1.40
N HIS A 323 13.29 -13.38 -1.42
CA HIS A 323 14.50 -13.58 -0.63
C HIS A 323 15.74 -13.57 -1.53
N MET A 324 16.93 -13.74 -0.93
CA MET A 324 18.21 -13.74 -1.65
C MET A 324 18.25 -14.75 -2.79
N GLU A 325 17.82 -15.98 -2.58
CA GLU A 325 17.76 -17.01 -3.61
C GLU A 325 16.91 -16.57 -4.82
N ASP A 326 15.81 -15.89 -4.57
CA ASP A 326 14.89 -15.41 -5.61
C ASP A 326 15.55 -14.32 -6.47
N VAL A 327 16.22 -13.35 -5.83
CA VAL A 327 16.89 -12.26 -6.57
C VAL A 327 18.16 -12.72 -7.29
N GLU A 328 18.86 -13.69 -6.75
CA GLU A 328 19.97 -14.35 -7.46
C GLU A 328 19.48 -15.00 -8.77
N ASN A 329 18.33 -15.68 -8.74
CA ASN A 329 17.69 -16.22 -9.92
C ASN A 329 17.27 -15.12 -10.91
N LEU A 330 16.66 -14.02 -10.44
CA LEU A 330 16.29 -12.89 -11.30
C LEU A 330 17.52 -12.26 -12.00
N VAL A 331 18.60 -12.03 -11.26
CA VAL A 331 19.86 -11.51 -11.84
C VAL A 331 20.43 -12.48 -12.87
N LYS A 332 20.54 -13.76 -12.53
CA LYS A 332 21.04 -14.81 -13.43
C LYS A 332 20.22 -14.92 -14.71
N ASN A 333 18.91 -14.77 -14.62
CA ASN A 333 17.97 -14.85 -15.72
C ASN A 333 17.86 -13.55 -16.53
N GLY A 334 18.59 -12.50 -16.15
CA GLY A 334 18.67 -11.24 -16.89
C GLY A 334 17.48 -10.31 -16.70
N CYS A 335 16.71 -10.46 -15.61
CA CYS A 335 15.63 -9.53 -15.23
C CYS A 335 16.16 -8.09 -15.17
N LYS A 336 15.39 -7.13 -15.64
CA LYS A 336 15.78 -5.71 -15.72
C LYS A 336 15.06 -4.84 -14.68
N ILE A 337 13.83 -5.20 -14.32
CA ILE A 337 12.99 -4.38 -13.44
C ILE A 337 12.35 -5.29 -12.41
N LEU A 338 12.41 -4.88 -11.15
CA LEU A 338 11.63 -5.43 -10.03
C LEU A 338 10.81 -4.30 -9.41
N ALA A 339 9.46 -4.41 -9.48
CA ALA A 339 8.56 -3.39 -8.94
C ALA A 339 7.53 -4.01 -7.99
N GLU A 340 7.45 -3.49 -6.79
CA GLU A 340 6.70 -4.07 -5.68
C GLU A 340 5.20 -3.73 -5.75
N GLY A 341 4.36 -4.71 -6.08
CA GLY A 341 2.91 -4.60 -5.99
C GLY A 341 2.36 -4.83 -4.59
N ALA A 342 2.96 -5.75 -3.83
CA ALA A 342 2.66 -5.96 -2.43
C ALA A 342 3.36 -4.91 -1.53
N ASN A 343 3.04 -4.91 -0.23
CA ASN A 343 3.75 -4.08 0.74
C ASN A 343 4.99 -4.83 1.23
N MET A 344 6.18 -4.26 0.97
CA MET A 344 7.48 -4.82 1.37
C MET A 344 7.64 -6.32 1.06
N PRO A 345 7.42 -6.76 -0.19
CA PRO A 345 7.55 -8.16 -0.55
C PRO A 345 9.01 -8.61 -0.60
N THR A 346 9.94 -7.71 -0.87
CA THR A 346 11.38 -7.98 -0.99
C THR A 346 12.06 -7.72 0.36
N THR A 347 12.88 -8.67 0.81
CA THR A 347 13.66 -8.47 2.04
C THR A 347 14.72 -7.37 1.82
N LEU A 348 15.19 -6.74 2.91
CA LEU A 348 16.17 -5.65 2.82
C LEU A 348 17.45 -6.12 2.11
N GLU A 349 18.01 -7.26 2.52
CA GLU A 349 19.19 -7.86 1.91
C GLU A 349 18.98 -8.13 0.40
N ALA A 350 17.82 -8.62 0.01
CA ALA A 350 17.48 -8.85 -1.40
C ALA A 350 17.34 -7.53 -2.17
N THR A 351 16.82 -6.48 -1.54
CA THR A 351 16.71 -5.14 -2.14
C THR A 351 18.09 -4.55 -2.43
N GLU A 352 19.00 -4.62 -1.47
CA GLU A 352 20.40 -4.17 -1.64
C GLU A 352 21.06 -4.94 -2.78
N TYR A 353 20.91 -6.25 -2.80
CA TYR A 353 21.49 -7.11 -3.83
C TYR A 353 21.00 -6.76 -5.25
N VAL A 354 19.70 -6.55 -5.47
CA VAL A 354 19.19 -6.21 -6.81
C VAL A 354 19.68 -4.86 -7.29
N GLN A 355 19.80 -3.88 -6.39
CA GLN A 355 20.34 -2.56 -6.72
C GLN A 355 21.82 -2.64 -7.11
N GLU A 356 22.62 -3.40 -6.37
CA GLU A 356 24.06 -3.61 -6.68
C GLU A 356 24.29 -4.35 -8.00
N HIS A 357 23.34 -5.20 -8.42
CA HIS A 357 23.44 -6.00 -9.65
C HIS A 357 22.70 -5.39 -10.85
N GLY A 358 22.30 -4.12 -10.76
CA GLY A 358 21.77 -3.35 -11.90
C GLY A 358 20.33 -3.70 -12.29
N ILE A 359 19.55 -4.34 -11.42
CA ILE A 359 18.10 -4.42 -11.58
C ILE A 359 17.49 -3.13 -11.07
N VAL A 360 16.67 -2.49 -11.89
CA VAL A 360 15.90 -1.30 -11.49
C VAL A 360 14.84 -1.71 -10.48
N PHE A 361 14.89 -1.13 -9.29
CA PHE A 361 14.02 -1.47 -8.19
C PHE A 361 13.04 -0.34 -7.84
N PHE A 362 11.73 -0.63 -7.84
CA PHE A 362 10.70 0.31 -7.41
C PHE A 362 10.06 -0.16 -6.10
N PRO A 363 10.20 0.62 -5.01
CA PRO A 363 9.67 0.25 -3.69
C PRO A 363 8.14 0.33 -3.66
N GLY A 364 7.53 -0.51 -2.85
CA GLY A 364 6.07 -0.61 -2.72
C GLY A 364 5.38 0.71 -2.39
N LYS A 365 5.99 1.58 -1.57
CA LYS A 365 5.39 2.89 -1.23
C LYS A 365 5.13 3.78 -2.45
N ALA A 366 5.91 3.64 -3.53
CA ALA A 366 5.70 4.31 -4.81
C ALA A 366 4.90 3.42 -5.77
N ALA A 367 5.36 2.19 -6.00
CA ALA A 367 4.82 1.30 -7.02
C ALA A 367 3.38 0.85 -6.75
N ASN A 368 3.00 0.60 -5.49
CA ASN A 368 1.63 0.20 -5.14
C ASN A 368 0.73 1.35 -4.66
N ALA A 369 1.14 2.61 -4.85
CA ALA A 369 0.37 3.78 -4.44
C ALA A 369 -0.98 3.93 -5.16
N GLY A 370 -1.21 3.21 -6.26
CA GLY A 370 -2.47 3.28 -7.02
C GLY A 370 -3.72 3.05 -6.18
N GLY A 371 -3.66 2.13 -5.23
CA GLY A 371 -4.79 1.87 -4.32
C GLY A 371 -5.17 3.06 -3.44
N VAL A 372 -4.19 3.72 -2.83
CA VAL A 372 -4.44 4.91 -2.00
C VAL A 372 -4.74 6.14 -2.85
N ALA A 373 -4.14 6.26 -4.04
CA ALA A 373 -4.48 7.31 -5.00
C ALA A 373 -5.96 7.25 -5.38
N THR A 374 -6.48 6.07 -5.75
CA THR A 374 -7.91 5.92 -6.06
C THR A 374 -8.80 6.13 -4.83
N SER A 375 -8.32 5.81 -3.63
CA SER A 375 -9.03 6.20 -2.40
C SER A 375 -9.15 7.73 -2.25
N GLY A 376 -8.10 8.47 -2.59
CA GLY A 376 -8.16 9.94 -2.63
C GLY A 376 -9.11 10.47 -3.72
N LEU A 377 -9.15 9.80 -4.89
CA LEU A 377 -10.12 10.12 -5.94
C LEU A 377 -11.57 9.81 -5.49
N GLU A 378 -11.80 8.77 -4.70
CA GLU A 378 -13.09 8.51 -4.06
C GLU A 378 -13.49 9.65 -3.11
N MET A 379 -12.54 10.15 -2.31
CA MET A 379 -12.78 11.33 -1.45
C MET A 379 -13.18 12.55 -2.28
N SER A 380 -12.50 12.82 -3.40
CA SER A 380 -12.83 13.93 -4.30
C SER A 380 -14.25 13.79 -4.88
N GLN A 381 -14.60 12.61 -5.39
CA GLN A 381 -15.96 12.33 -5.89
C GLN A 381 -17.01 12.53 -4.80
N ASN A 382 -16.72 12.11 -3.55
CA ASN A 382 -17.63 12.29 -2.43
C ASN A 382 -17.83 13.78 -2.06
N SER A 383 -16.74 14.57 -2.12
CA SER A 383 -16.81 16.02 -1.87
C SER A 383 -17.60 16.76 -2.94
N GLU A 384 -17.45 16.38 -4.19
CA GLU A 384 -18.21 16.92 -5.33
C GLU A 384 -19.65 16.43 -5.36
N ARG A 385 -19.96 15.30 -4.66
CA ARG A 385 -21.23 14.55 -4.73
C ARG A 385 -21.52 14.01 -6.14
N LEU A 386 -20.46 13.65 -6.86
CA LEU A 386 -20.51 13.06 -8.20
C LEU A 386 -19.90 11.67 -8.20
N SER A 387 -20.22 10.91 -9.23
CA SER A 387 -19.54 9.65 -9.55
C SER A 387 -18.90 9.80 -10.94
N TRP A 388 -17.60 9.52 -11.01
CA TRP A 388 -16.86 9.52 -12.28
C TRP A 388 -16.97 8.16 -12.95
N THR A 389 -16.81 8.12 -14.26
CA THR A 389 -16.75 6.89 -15.04
C THR A 389 -15.45 6.12 -14.74
N PHE A 390 -15.41 4.86 -15.14
CA PHE A 390 -14.18 4.06 -15.02
C PHE A 390 -12.99 4.72 -15.71
N GLU A 391 -13.22 5.22 -16.93
CA GLU A 391 -12.20 5.87 -17.77
C GLU A 391 -11.67 7.16 -17.16
N GLU A 392 -12.55 7.96 -16.54
CA GLU A 392 -12.15 9.18 -15.83
C GLU A 392 -11.27 8.86 -14.62
N VAL A 393 -11.63 7.87 -13.82
CA VAL A 393 -10.83 7.43 -12.67
C VAL A 393 -9.50 6.83 -13.12
N ASP A 394 -9.50 5.95 -14.13
CA ASP A 394 -8.30 5.30 -14.66
C ASP A 394 -7.32 6.32 -15.26
N ALA A 395 -7.82 7.31 -16.02
CA ALA A 395 -6.99 8.39 -16.56
C ALA A 395 -6.33 9.24 -15.45
N LYS A 396 -7.08 9.58 -14.40
CA LYS A 396 -6.54 10.30 -13.24
C LYS A 396 -5.52 9.45 -12.47
N LEU A 397 -5.80 8.17 -12.26
CA LEU A 397 -4.87 7.21 -11.66
C LEU A 397 -3.56 7.15 -12.46
N LYS A 398 -3.64 7.01 -13.78
CA LYS A 398 -2.45 7.01 -14.64
C LYS A 398 -1.65 8.30 -14.48
N GLY A 399 -2.29 9.45 -14.51
CA GLY A 399 -1.63 10.76 -14.31
C GLY A 399 -0.93 10.85 -12.96
N ILE A 400 -1.53 10.33 -11.89
CA ILE A 400 -0.92 10.30 -10.55
C ILE A 400 0.32 9.38 -10.55
N MET A 401 0.26 8.19 -11.13
CA MET A 401 1.39 7.26 -11.15
C MET A 401 2.56 7.79 -11.98
N VAL A 402 2.28 8.47 -13.10
CA VAL A 402 3.28 9.20 -13.89
C VAL A 402 3.95 10.29 -13.05
N SER A 403 3.16 11.07 -12.32
CA SER A 403 3.69 12.13 -11.43
C SER A 403 4.54 11.56 -10.30
N ILE A 404 4.16 10.40 -9.73
CA ILE A 404 4.96 9.69 -8.72
C ILE A 404 6.32 9.30 -9.31
N PHE A 405 6.33 8.69 -10.51
CA PHE A 405 7.59 8.30 -11.14
C PHE A 405 8.53 9.50 -11.33
N HIS A 406 8.04 10.60 -11.90
CA HIS A 406 8.88 11.79 -12.11
C HIS A 406 9.36 12.38 -10.79
N ALA A 407 8.52 12.46 -9.76
CA ALA A 407 8.94 12.99 -8.46
C ALA A 407 10.07 12.16 -7.83
N ILE A 408 9.97 10.83 -7.84
CA ILE A 408 11.01 9.98 -7.26
C ILE A 408 12.29 9.95 -8.10
N ASP A 409 12.19 10.07 -9.41
CA ASP A 409 13.35 10.11 -10.32
C ASP A 409 14.08 11.46 -10.23
N ASP A 410 13.36 12.57 -10.23
CA ASP A 410 13.91 13.92 -10.10
C ASP A 410 14.62 14.11 -8.75
N ASP A 411 14.01 13.64 -7.65
CA ASP A 411 14.62 13.79 -6.33
C ASP A 411 15.80 12.85 -6.13
N ALA A 412 15.75 11.62 -6.65
CA ALA A 412 16.94 10.75 -6.67
C ALA A 412 18.12 11.41 -7.40
N LYS A 413 17.88 12.02 -8.55
CA LYS A 413 18.90 12.75 -9.32
C LYS A 413 19.41 13.99 -8.59
N ARG A 414 18.50 14.81 -8.04
CA ARG A 414 18.83 16.05 -7.35
C ARG A 414 19.78 15.85 -6.17
N TYR A 415 19.61 14.74 -5.45
CA TYR A 415 20.45 14.40 -4.28
C TYR A 415 21.58 13.42 -4.60
N GLY A 416 21.91 13.20 -5.89
CA GLY A 416 23.09 12.44 -6.31
C GLY A 416 22.92 10.91 -6.23
N HIS A 417 21.69 10.43 -6.19
CA HIS A 417 21.33 9.00 -6.10
C HIS A 417 20.55 8.53 -7.33
N GLU A 418 20.95 8.98 -8.52
CA GLU A 418 20.27 8.60 -9.78
C GLU A 418 20.08 7.08 -9.88
N GLY A 419 18.83 6.65 -10.18
CA GLY A 419 18.43 5.25 -10.27
C GLY A 419 18.11 4.58 -8.94
N ASN A 420 18.35 5.23 -7.79
CA ASN A 420 17.92 4.74 -6.49
C ASN A 420 16.51 5.26 -6.14
N TYR A 421 15.50 4.54 -6.61
CA TYR A 421 14.10 4.94 -6.39
C TYR A 421 13.59 4.67 -4.97
N VAL A 422 14.30 3.93 -4.14
CA VAL A 422 14.03 3.83 -2.71
C VAL A 422 14.32 5.17 -2.03
N MET A 423 15.51 5.72 -2.26
CA MET A 423 15.85 7.05 -1.75
C MET A 423 14.96 8.12 -2.36
N GLY A 424 14.75 8.10 -3.69
CA GLY A 424 13.88 9.05 -4.36
C GLY A 424 12.47 9.07 -3.77
N ALA A 425 11.88 7.90 -3.47
CA ALA A 425 10.55 7.81 -2.87
C ALA A 425 10.50 8.35 -1.43
N ASN A 426 11.52 8.09 -0.63
CA ASN A 426 11.60 8.62 0.73
C ASN A 426 11.76 10.15 0.72
N ILE A 427 12.65 10.67 -0.12
CA ILE A 427 12.92 12.10 -0.25
C ILE A 427 11.69 12.85 -0.78
N ALA A 428 11.14 12.43 -1.92
CA ALA A 428 9.97 13.07 -2.53
C ALA A 428 8.75 13.08 -1.57
N GLY A 429 8.51 11.95 -0.90
CA GLY A 429 7.46 11.84 0.11
C GLY A 429 7.69 12.78 1.30
N PHE A 430 8.94 12.90 1.77
CA PHE A 430 9.30 13.74 2.90
C PHE A 430 9.24 15.24 2.57
N GLU A 431 9.86 15.70 1.49
CA GLU A 431 9.98 17.13 1.19
C GLU A 431 8.62 17.84 1.09
N LYS A 432 7.64 17.21 0.48
CA LYS A 432 6.29 17.81 0.41
C LYS A 432 5.68 18.02 1.80
N VAL A 433 5.83 17.05 2.69
CA VAL A 433 5.33 17.16 4.08
C VAL A 433 6.15 18.16 4.88
N ALA A 434 7.48 18.12 4.75
CA ALA A 434 8.40 19.05 5.40
C ALA A 434 8.08 20.49 5.03
N ASN A 435 7.93 20.79 3.75
CA ASN A 435 7.59 22.12 3.25
C ASN A 435 6.23 22.61 3.81
N ALA A 436 5.23 21.72 3.87
CA ALA A 436 3.95 22.05 4.47
C ALA A 436 4.06 22.34 5.99
N MET A 437 4.79 21.50 6.73
CA MET A 437 5.04 21.69 8.16
C MET A 437 5.80 22.99 8.45
N MET A 438 6.81 23.32 7.64
CA MET A 438 7.57 24.57 7.77
C MET A 438 6.69 25.81 7.48
N ALA A 439 5.87 25.74 6.42
CA ALA A 439 4.98 26.85 6.05
C ALA A 439 3.87 27.10 7.07
N GLN A 440 3.37 26.05 7.72
CA GLN A 440 2.30 26.13 8.72
C GLN A 440 2.82 26.53 10.11
N GLY A 441 4.13 26.47 10.33
CA GLY A 441 4.76 26.84 11.60
C GLY A 441 4.71 25.71 12.65
N ILE A 442 4.73 26.09 13.91
CA ILE A 442 4.68 25.15 15.05
C ILE A 442 3.26 25.10 15.59
N VAL A 443 2.51 24.10 15.17
CA VAL A 443 1.11 23.86 15.52
C VAL A 443 0.92 22.49 16.14
#